data_a5b45b5bc0c4ce18d6fd652948625ef7
#
_entry.id   a5b45b5bc0c4ce18d6fd652948625ef7
#
_cell.length_a   1.000
_cell.length_b   1.000
_cell.length_c   1.000
_cell.angle_alpha   90.00
_cell.angle_beta   90.00
_cell.angle_gamma   90.00
#
_symmetry.space_group_name_H-M   'P 1'
#
loop_
_entity.id
_entity.type
_entity.pdbx_description
1 polymer ?
#
loop_
_entity_poly.entity_id
_entity_poly.type
_entity_poly.pdbx_seq_one_letter_code
_entity_poly.pdbx_strand_id
1 'polypeptide(L)'
;MPVRHSVPQRTRFSEGVNSLVDPDWHLPRRAGNRYSAGMSNFTPSERTRVRRKPERGSYDRELIYSILDEAFVCHLAFIADGQPFLVPTNYVRVGDKLFLHGSTASRLMKTLASGAPFCLSVTLLDGIVCAPSATGHSVNYRSVVVMGKAEPVEGDAAKLAAMRDFVEYVIRGRWATVRPPTEQELKGTMVVSVPLVEASAKVRTGFAVNDDEDYATHAWTGVIPMKWSSQAPVPDPRGNPAIAPPPNIQQYSRPQ
;
A
#
# COMPACT_ATOMS: atom_id res chain seq x y z
N MET A 1 -36.14 6.97 -58.63
CA MET A 1 -36.00 8.14 -57.70
C MET A 1 -35.26 7.67 -56.45
N PRO A 2 -34.06 8.14 -56.18
CA PRO A 2 -33.33 7.73 -55.00
C PRO A 2 -33.70 8.63 -53.78
N VAL A 3 -34.05 8.01 -52.69
CA VAL A 3 -34.34 8.64 -51.40
C VAL A 3 -33.02 9.10 -50.80
N ARG A 4 -32.85 10.38 -50.58
CA ARG A 4 -31.73 10.96 -49.88
C ARG A 4 -31.95 10.82 -48.37
N HIS A 5 -31.14 10.00 -47.69
CA HIS A 5 -31.04 10.05 -46.23
C HIS A 5 -30.20 11.23 -45.81
N SER A 6 -30.82 12.18 -45.13
CA SER A 6 -30.15 13.29 -44.45
C SER A 6 -29.43 12.75 -43.19
N VAL A 7 -28.12 13.00 -43.13
CA VAL A 7 -27.31 12.77 -41.96
C VAL A 7 -27.61 13.87 -40.90
N PRO A 8 -27.95 13.54 -39.67
CA PRO A 8 -28.15 14.57 -38.63
C PRO A 8 -26.83 15.28 -38.32
N GLN A 9 -26.88 16.59 -38.23
CA GLN A 9 -25.76 17.45 -37.83
C GLN A 9 -25.27 17.07 -36.42
N ARG A 10 -23.96 16.98 -36.28
CA ARG A 10 -23.26 16.85 -35.01
C ARG A 10 -23.58 18.03 -34.11
N THR A 11 -24.35 17.81 -33.05
CA THR A 11 -24.39 18.72 -31.90
C THR A 11 -23.01 18.69 -31.22
N ARG A 12 -22.36 19.86 -31.20
CA ARG A 12 -21.15 20.07 -30.40
C ARG A 12 -21.50 19.88 -28.91
N PHE A 13 -21.09 18.80 -28.32
CA PHE A 13 -20.98 18.66 -26.88
C PHE A 13 -19.64 19.30 -26.46
N SER A 14 -19.63 20.61 -26.35
CA SER A 14 -18.59 21.36 -25.68
C SER A 14 -19.29 22.27 -24.66
N GLU A 15 -18.92 22.07 -23.42
CA GLU A 15 -19.26 22.83 -22.20
C GLU A 15 -20.16 22.05 -21.24
N GLY A 16 -19.51 21.38 -20.27
CA GLY A 16 -20.18 20.79 -19.10
C GLY A 16 -19.54 19.59 -18.43
N VAL A 17 -18.49 18.98 -18.98
CA VAL A 17 -17.91 17.75 -18.40
C VAL A 17 -16.68 18.02 -17.52
N ASN A 18 -16.18 19.25 -17.49
CA ASN A 18 -14.97 19.62 -16.74
C ASN A 18 -15.18 19.88 -15.23
N SER A 19 -16.42 19.77 -14.70
CA SER A 19 -16.69 20.07 -13.28
C SER A 19 -16.88 18.83 -12.38
N LEU A 20 -16.83 17.61 -12.94
CA LEU A 20 -17.04 16.38 -12.18
C LEU A 20 -15.77 15.55 -11.95
N VAL A 21 -14.64 15.95 -12.49
CA VAL A 21 -13.36 15.28 -12.24
C VAL A 21 -12.56 16.21 -11.34
N ASP A 22 -12.45 15.87 -10.06
CA ASP A 22 -11.48 16.52 -9.17
C ASP A 22 -10.09 16.34 -9.79
N PRO A 23 -9.43 17.44 -10.24
CA PRO A 23 -8.11 17.32 -10.86
C PRO A 23 -7.04 16.77 -9.93
N ASP A 24 -7.32 16.68 -8.61
CA ASP A 24 -6.42 16.19 -7.57
C ASP A 24 -6.58 14.67 -7.28
N TRP A 25 -7.44 13.92 -8.00
CA TRP A 25 -7.59 12.48 -7.77
C TRP A 25 -6.34 11.65 -8.12
N HIS A 26 -5.34 12.28 -8.71
CA HIS A 26 -4.13 11.61 -9.22
C HIS A 26 -3.07 11.31 -8.17
N LEU A 27 -3.07 12.02 -7.02
CA LEU A 27 -2.09 11.81 -5.96
C LEU A 27 -2.72 12.13 -4.59
N PRO A 28 -2.45 11.35 -3.54
CA PRO A 28 -2.88 11.71 -2.20
C PRO A 28 -2.24 13.03 -1.80
N ARG A 29 -3.07 13.98 -1.32
CA ARG A 29 -2.58 15.26 -0.77
C ARG A 29 -1.63 14.96 0.37
N ARG A 30 -0.44 15.58 0.32
CA ARG A 30 0.61 15.50 1.36
C ARG A 30 0.01 15.73 2.75
N ALA A 31 -0.13 14.69 3.54
CA ALA A 31 -0.21 14.84 4.97
C ALA A 31 1.18 15.32 5.42
N GLY A 32 1.25 16.52 6.00
CA GLY A 32 2.51 17.16 6.38
C GLY A 32 3.35 16.26 7.29
N ASN A 33 4.37 15.64 6.73
CA ASN A 33 5.30 14.80 7.45
C ASN A 33 6.45 15.70 7.96
N ARG A 34 6.61 15.81 9.29
CA ARG A 34 7.60 16.69 9.95
C ARG A 34 9.06 16.22 9.82
N TYR A 35 9.37 15.24 8.99
CA TYR A 35 10.70 14.61 8.88
C TYR A 35 11.34 14.64 7.48
N SER A 36 10.81 15.41 6.53
CA SER A 36 11.22 15.28 5.12
C SER A 36 12.14 16.36 4.57
N ALA A 37 12.84 17.14 5.40
CA ALA A 37 13.81 18.09 4.87
C ALA A 37 15.16 17.40 4.64
N GLY A 38 15.48 17.04 3.38
CA GLY A 38 16.86 16.72 2.97
C GLY A 38 17.20 15.23 2.79
N MET A 39 16.22 14.31 2.74
CA MET A 39 16.53 12.89 2.52
C MET A 39 16.80 12.61 1.03
N SER A 40 17.97 12.03 0.72
CA SER A 40 18.32 11.60 -0.64
C SER A 40 17.42 10.43 -1.09
N ASN A 41 17.13 10.37 -2.40
CA ASN A 41 16.43 9.25 -3.03
C ASN A 41 17.15 7.92 -2.81
N PHE A 42 16.42 6.82 -2.93
CA PHE A 42 17.04 5.50 -3.00
C PHE A 42 17.87 5.39 -4.28
N THR A 43 19.06 4.80 -4.18
CA THR A 43 19.86 4.49 -5.35
C THR A 43 19.33 3.22 -6.00
N PRO A 44 18.98 3.25 -7.32
CA PRO A 44 18.56 2.04 -8.00
C PRO A 44 19.65 0.98 -8.00
N SER A 45 19.37 -0.19 -7.44
CA SER A 45 20.22 -1.36 -7.57
C SER A 45 19.80 -2.21 -8.77
N GLU A 46 20.60 -3.20 -9.13
CA GLU A 46 20.25 -4.14 -10.20
C GLU A 46 18.91 -4.86 -9.93
N ARG A 47 18.61 -5.14 -8.65
CA ARG A 47 17.38 -5.83 -8.20
C ARG A 47 16.16 -4.91 -8.14
N THR A 48 16.35 -3.64 -7.81
CA THR A 48 15.26 -2.67 -7.64
C THR A 48 14.96 -1.86 -8.89
N ARG A 49 15.80 -1.97 -9.93
CA ARG A 49 15.62 -1.23 -11.19
C ARG A 49 14.35 -1.65 -11.91
N VAL A 50 13.43 -0.71 -12.10
CA VAL A 50 12.21 -0.92 -12.89
C VAL A 50 12.55 -0.95 -14.37
N ARG A 51 12.61 -2.15 -14.97
CA ARG A 51 13.03 -2.36 -16.37
C ARG A 51 11.90 -2.19 -17.37
N ARG A 52 10.70 -2.72 -17.04
CA ARG A 52 9.52 -2.59 -17.91
C ARG A 52 8.68 -1.39 -17.48
N LYS A 53 8.38 -0.50 -18.43
CA LYS A 53 7.70 0.76 -18.17
C LYS A 53 8.45 1.58 -17.12
N PRO A 54 9.74 1.92 -17.38
CA PRO A 54 10.60 2.62 -16.42
C PRO A 54 10.06 4.00 -16.03
N GLU A 55 9.26 4.62 -16.90
CA GLU A 55 8.56 5.88 -16.63
C GLU A 55 7.58 5.82 -15.46
N ARG A 56 7.17 4.61 -15.06
CA ARG A 56 6.31 4.38 -13.89
C ARG A 56 7.11 4.10 -12.62
N GLY A 57 8.41 3.90 -12.75
CA GLY A 57 9.32 3.65 -11.64
C GLY A 57 9.69 4.93 -10.91
N SER A 58 9.78 4.84 -9.58
CA SER A 58 10.28 5.93 -8.74
C SER A 58 11.17 5.38 -7.63
N TYR A 59 12.16 6.17 -7.27
CA TYR A 59 13.09 5.92 -6.16
C TYR A 59 13.00 7.05 -5.13
N ASP A 60 12.00 7.91 -5.30
CA ASP A 60 11.70 8.99 -4.37
C ASP A 60 11.32 8.42 -3.02
N ARG A 61 12.03 8.84 -1.98
CA ARG A 61 11.91 8.31 -0.64
C ARG A 61 10.57 8.69 -0.01
N GLU A 62 10.11 9.92 -0.23
CA GLU A 62 8.84 10.39 0.31
C GLU A 62 7.66 9.61 -0.29
N LEU A 63 7.69 9.39 -1.60
CA LEU A 63 6.67 8.57 -2.28
C LEU A 63 6.66 7.12 -1.77
N ILE A 64 7.84 6.50 -1.64
CA ILE A 64 7.96 5.13 -1.12
C ILE A 64 7.42 5.05 0.30
N TYR A 65 7.78 6.00 1.16
CA TYR A 65 7.30 6.04 2.54
C TYR A 65 5.80 6.27 2.63
N SER A 66 5.23 7.17 1.82
CA SER A 66 3.79 7.41 1.80
C SER A 66 3.00 6.15 1.44
N ILE A 67 3.47 5.37 0.47
CA ILE A 67 2.83 4.09 0.09
C ILE A 67 2.97 3.06 1.22
N LEU A 68 4.13 2.96 1.85
CA LEU A 68 4.36 2.07 2.98
C LEU A 68 3.52 2.46 4.19
N ASP A 69 3.37 3.76 4.46
CA ASP A 69 2.59 4.26 5.60
C ASP A 69 1.07 4.12 5.39
N GLU A 70 0.61 4.11 4.15
CA GLU A 70 -0.80 3.90 3.83
C GLU A 70 -1.20 2.42 3.92
N ALA A 71 -0.30 1.49 3.67
CA ALA A 71 -0.59 0.06 3.64
C ALA A 71 -0.41 -0.60 5.02
N PHE A 72 -1.24 -1.62 5.35
CA PHE A 72 -1.12 -2.42 6.58
C PHE A 72 -0.54 -3.80 6.35
N VAL A 73 -0.66 -4.30 5.12
CA VAL A 73 -0.29 -5.66 4.76
C VAL A 73 0.74 -5.61 3.65
N CYS A 74 1.80 -6.35 3.82
CA CYS A 74 2.75 -6.66 2.78
C CYS A 74 2.69 -8.14 2.41
N HIS A 75 3.19 -8.47 1.23
CA HIS A 75 3.47 -9.83 0.80
C HIS A 75 4.98 -10.03 0.86
N LEU A 76 5.42 -10.96 1.68
CA LEU A 76 6.83 -11.23 1.91
C LEU A 76 7.21 -12.57 1.30
N ALA A 77 8.08 -12.53 0.30
CA ALA A 77 8.62 -13.68 -0.41
C ALA A 77 10.01 -14.03 0.12
N PHE A 78 10.26 -15.31 0.38
CA PHE A 78 11.53 -15.84 0.86
C PHE A 78 11.73 -17.29 0.40
N ILE A 79 12.95 -17.78 0.53
CA ILE A 79 13.30 -19.18 0.25
C ILE A 79 13.55 -19.88 1.58
N ALA A 80 12.92 -21.02 1.78
CA ALA A 80 13.24 -21.95 2.87
C ALA A 80 13.25 -23.38 2.31
N ASP A 81 14.22 -24.17 2.72
CA ASP A 81 14.41 -25.56 2.26
C ASP A 81 14.40 -25.70 0.72
N GLY A 82 14.99 -24.69 0.03
CA GLY A 82 15.04 -24.63 -1.43
C GLY A 82 13.69 -24.31 -2.12
N GLN A 83 12.64 -24.04 -1.36
CA GLN A 83 11.31 -23.73 -1.87
C GLN A 83 10.95 -22.26 -1.68
N PRO A 84 10.28 -21.62 -2.65
CA PRO A 84 9.76 -20.25 -2.51
C PRO A 84 8.48 -20.26 -1.66
N PHE A 85 8.42 -19.32 -0.74
CA PHE A 85 7.23 -19.01 0.06
C PHE A 85 6.82 -17.56 -0.15
N LEU A 86 5.51 -17.30 -0.14
CA LEU A 86 4.92 -15.97 -0.12
C LEU A 86 3.91 -15.90 1.03
N VAL A 87 4.12 -15.01 1.97
CA VAL A 87 3.27 -14.87 3.16
C VAL A 87 2.78 -13.44 3.28
N PRO A 88 1.45 -13.20 3.31
CA PRO A 88 0.92 -11.91 3.72
C PRO A 88 1.13 -11.71 5.22
N THR A 89 1.62 -10.56 5.61
CA THR A 89 1.84 -10.21 7.01
C THR A 89 1.72 -8.70 7.24
N ASN A 90 1.54 -8.31 8.50
CA ASN A 90 1.55 -6.90 8.89
C ASN A 90 2.98 -6.42 9.09
N TYR A 91 3.15 -5.13 8.91
CA TYR A 91 4.40 -4.42 9.21
C TYR A 91 4.10 -3.02 9.73
N VAL A 92 5.10 -2.38 10.30
CA VAL A 92 5.09 -0.96 10.62
C VAL A 92 6.39 -0.33 10.17
N ARG A 93 6.31 0.89 9.62
CA ARG A 93 7.50 1.70 9.31
C ARG A 93 7.77 2.69 10.44
N VAL A 94 9.00 2.69 10.92
CA VAL A 94 9.49 3.68 11.89
C VAL A 94 10.82 4.23 11.37
N GLY A 95 10.84 5.49 10.99
CA GLY A 95 12.00 6.08 10.33
C GLY A 95 12.37 5.34 9.04
N ASP A 96 13.61 4.91 8.94
CA ASP A 96 14.18 4.19 7.79
C ASP A 96 14.13 2.66 7.96
N LYS A 97 13.26 2.15 8.82
CA LYS A 97 13.13 0.71 9.07
C LYS A 97 11.69 0.25 8.98
N LEU A 98 11.50 -0.97 8.49
CA LEU A 98 10.26 -1.71 8.71
C LEU A 98 10.47 -2.69 9.85
N PHE A 99 9.44 -2.84 10.67
CA PHE A 99 9.40 -3.87 11.70
C PHE A 99 8.34 -4.90 11.32
N LEU A 100 8.66 -6.16 11.57
CA LEU A 100 7.74 -7.29 11.45
C LEU A 100 7.78 -8.08 12.75
N HIS A 101 6.65 -8.69 13.10
CA HIS A 101 6.58 -9.53 14.29
C HIS A 101 5.81 -10.82 14.00
N GLY A 102 6.03 -11.81 14.81
CA GLY A 102 5.33 -13.08 14.73
C GLY A 102 5.79 -14.05 15.81
N SER A 103 5.22 -15.25 15.80
CA SER A 103 5.62 -16.30 16.74
C SER A 103 7.06 -16.71 16.51
N THR A 104 7.80 -16.97 17.60
CA THR A 104 9.15 -17.58 17.57
C THR A 104 9.16 -18.95 16.90
N ALA A 105 8.02 -19.63 16.82
CA ALA A 105 7.87 -20.90 16.10
C ALA A 105 7.68 -20.74 14.59
N SER A 106 7.36 -19.52 14.11
CA SER A 106 7.07 -19.23 12.69
C SER A 106 8.28 -19.50 11.80
N ARG A 107 8.07 -20.25 10.70
CA ARG A 107 9.08 -20.43 9.65
C ARG A 107 9.55 -19.09 9.09
N LEU A 108 8.60 -18.21 8.74
CA LEU A 108 8.89 -16.87 8.25
C LEU A 108 9.84 -16.14 9.20
N MET A 109 9.48 -16.04 10.49
CA MET A 109 10.28 -15.28 11.45
C MET A 109 11.67 -15.89 11.65
N LYS A 110 11.79 -17.22 11.71
CA LYS A 110 13.08 -17.91 11.79
C LYS A 110 13.95 -17.64 10.56
N THR A 111 13.37 -17.69 9.35
CA THR A 111 14.10 -17.41 8.11
C THR A 111 14.55 -15.96 8.05
N LEU A 112 13.70 -15.02 8.43
CA LEU A 112 14.09 -13.60 8.47
C LEU A 112 15.20 -13.35 9.51
N ALA A 113 15.06 -13.89 10.71
CA ALA A 113 16.03 -13.74 11.78
C ALA A 113 17.40 -14.38 11.47
N SER A 114 17.45 -15.37 10.56
CA SER A 114 18.73 -15.93 10.10
C SER A 114 19.49 -15.01 9.12
N GLY A 115 18.94 -13.85 8.76
CA GLY A 115 19.53 -12.94 7.78
C GLY A 115 19.40 -13.42 6.33
N ALA A 116 18.50 -14.39 6.06
CA ALA A 116 18.20 -14.80 4.70
C ALA A 116 17.64 -13.62 3.87
N PRO A 117 18.00 -13.52 2.58
CA PRO A 117 17.46 -12.49 1.72
C PRO A 117 15.97 -12.73 1.47
N PHE A 118 15.21 -11.62 1.35
CA PHE A 118 13.79 -11.65 1.07
C PHE A 118 13.40 -10.53 0.10
N CYS A 119 12.18 -10.62 -0.41
CA CYS A 119 11.50 -9.55 -1.14
C CYS A 119 10.16 -9.26 -0.46
N LEU A 120 9.93 -7.99 -0.12
CA LEU A 120 8.66 -7.52 0.43
C LEU A 120 7.97 -6.64 -0.62
N SER A 121 6.67 -6.85 -0.82
CA SER A 121 5.88 -6.02 -1.72
C SER A 121 4.62 -5.51 -1.03
N VAL A 122 4.29 -4.27 -1.32
CA VAL A 122 3.04 -3.59 -0.97
C VAL A 122 2.38 -3.13 -2.25
N THR A 123 1.06 -3.26 -2.34
CA THR A 123 0.29 -2.76 -3.49
C THR A 123 -1.02 -2.14 -3.02
N LEU A 124 -1.28 -0.93 -3.47
CA LEU A 124 -2.52 -0.19 -3.31
C LEU A 124 -3.21 -0.13 -4.67
N LEU A 125 -4.46 -0.58 -4.74
CA LEU A 125 -5.28 -0.50 -5.94
C LEU A 125 -6.06 0.82 -5.89
N ASP A 126 -5.80 1.70 -6.87
CA ASP A 126 -6.39 3.05 -6.93
C ASP A 126 -7.49 3.17 -7.99
N GLY A 127 -7.62 2.20 -8.91
CA GLY A 127 -8.70 2.22 -9.87
C GLY A 127 -8.63 1.10 -10.91
N ILE A 128 -9.78 0.85 -11.55
CA ILE A 128 -9.90 -0.06 -12.69
C ILE A 128 -9.97 0.78 -13.96
N VAL A 129 -9.15 0.47 -14.94
CA VAL A 129 -9.06 1.21 -16.20
C VAL A 129 -9.79 0.42 -17.28
N CYS A 130 -10.90 0.98 -17.76
CA CYS A 130 -11.68 0.46 -18.86
C CYS A 130 -11.19 1.07 -20.17
N ALA A 131 -10.81 0.22 -21.11
CA ALA A 131 -10.29 0.61 -22.42
C ALA A 131 -11.28 0.29 -23.52
N PRO A 132 -11.15 0.89 -24.72
CA PRO A 132 -11.96 0.53 -25.88
C PRO A 132 -11.58 -0.84 -26.47
N SER A 133 -10.37 -1.33 -26.19
CA SER A 133 -9.88 -2.63 -26.65
C SER A 133 -9.72 -3.63 -25.51
N ALA A 134 -9.85 -4.92 -25.76
CA ALA A 134 -9.73 -5.98 -24.77
C ALA A 134 -8.33 -5.99 -24.11
N THR A 135 -7.29 -5.68 -24.86
CA THR A 135 -5.90 -5.67 -24.39
C THR A 135 -5.52 -4.39 -23.65
N GLY A 136 -6.32 -3.32 -23.77
CA GLY A 136 -6.07 -2.02 -23.16
C GLY A 136 -6.51 -1.92 -21.69
N HIS A 137 -7.36 -2.84 -21.20
CA HIS A 137 -7.82 -2.86 -19.81
C HIS A 137 -6.66 -3.00 -18.86
N SER A 138 -6.72 -2.28 -17.74
CA SER A 138 -5.63 -2.23 -16.76
C SER A 138 -6.14 -1.80 -15.38
N VAL A 139 -5.20 -1.55 -14.46
CA VAL A 139 -5.49 -0.98 -13.14
C VAL A 139 -4.55 0.18 -12.86
N ASN A 140 -5.05 1.20 -12.16
CA ASN A 140 -4.24 2.23 -11.52
C ASN A 140 -3.81 1.72 -10.15
N TYR A 141 -2.54 1.90 -9.82
CA TYR A 141 -1.97 1.35 -8.59
C TYR A 141 -0.74 2.12 -8.15
N ARG A 142 -0.46 2.03 -6.88
CA ARG A 142 0.82 2.40 -6.27
C ARG A 142 1.41 1.15 -5.61
N SER A 143 2.65 0.83 -5.89
CA SER A 143 3.32 -0.32 -5.28
C SER A 143 4.74 0.01 -4.87
N VAL A 144 5.21 -0.68 -3.83
CA VAL A 144 6.60 -0.63 -3.37
C VAL A 144 7.14 -2.05 -3.30
N VAL A 145 8.37 -2.20 -3.73
CA VAL A 145 9.16 -3.42 -3.53
C VAL A 145 10.38 -3.06 -2.70
N VAL A 146 10.62 -3.82 -1.64
CA VAL A 146 11.80 -3.71 -0.77
C VAL A 146 12.56 -5.01 -0.85
N MET A 147 13.86 -4.92 -1.11
CA MET A 147 14.79 -6.04 -1.09
C MET A 147 15.72 -5.88 0.10
N GLY A 148 16.01 -6.98 0.82
CA GLY A 148 16.89 -6.85 1.96
C GLY A 148 17.12 -8.13 2.75
N LYS A 149 17.67 -7.90 3.92
CA LYS A 149 17.82 -8.87 4.99
C LYS A 149 17.27 -8.23 6.26
N ALA A 150 16.69 -9.04 7.12
CA ALA A 150 16.20 -8.58 8.40
C ALA A 150 17.22 -8.85 9.52
N GLU A 151 17.11 -8.08 10.57
CA GLU A 151 17.91 -8.16 11.78
C GLU A 151 16.97 -8.44 12.96
N PRO A 152 17.27 -9.42 13.82
CA PRO A 152 16.51 -9.63 15.05
C PRO A 152 16.53 -8.37 15.94
N VAL A 153 15.39 -8.05 16.54
CA VAL A 153 15.32 -7.02 17.59
C VAL A 153 15.56 -7.69 18.93
N GLU A 154 16.68 -7.39 19.52
CA GLU A 154 17.11 -8.00 20.78
C GLU A 154 16.66 -7.17 22.00
N GLY A 155 16.36 -7.87 23.09
CA GLY A 155 15.97 -7.29 24.36
C GLY A 155 14.49 -6.92 24.47
N ASP A 156 13.92 -7.15 25.66
CA ASP A 156 12.48 -6.98 25.90
C ASP A 156 12.02 -5.54 25.76
N ALA A 157 12.83 -4.57 26.16
CA ALA A 157 12.50 -3.15 26.02
C ALA A 157 12.36 -2.73 24.55
N ALA A 158 13.25 -3.18 23.65
CA ALA A 158 13.20 -2.88 22.24
C ALA A 158 12.02 -3.60 21.56
N LYS A 159 11.75 -4.86 21.90
CA LYS A 159 10.56 -5.59 21.44
C LYS A 159 9.27 -4.88 21.87
N LEU A 160 9.19 -4.47 23.13
CA LEU A 160 8.02 -3.75 23.67
C LEU A 160 7.79 -2.42 22.93
N ALA A 161 8.86 -1.68 22.65
CA ALA A 161 8.78 -0.45 21.86
C ALA A 161 8.24 -0.72 20.45
N ALA A 162 8.75 -1.72 19.75
CA ALA A 162 8.26 -2.12 18.44
C ALA A 162 6.78 -2.55 18.48
N MET A 163 6.37 -3.33 19.48
CA MET A 163 4.97 -3.75 19.64
C MET A 163 4.04 -2.55 19.90
N ARG A 164 4.50 -1.56 20.68
CA ARG A 164 3.77 -0.30 20.84
C ARG A 164 3.60 0.40 19.49
N ASP A 165 4.66 0.50 18.71
CA ASP A 165 4.62 1.15 17.41
C ASP A 165 3.65 0.43 16.44
N PHE A 166 3.57 -0.91 16.47
CA PHE A 166 2.55 -1.66 15.74
C PHE A 166 1.13 -1.28 16.14
N VAL A 167 0.83 -1.26 17.44
CA VAL A 167 -0.51 -0.95 17.94
C VAL A 167 -0.90 0.48 17.59
N GLU A 168 0.01 1.44 17.78
CA GLU A 168 -0.20 2.86 17.47
C GLU A 168 -0.32 3.12 15.96
N TYR A 169 0.39 2.35 15.14
CA TYR A 169 0.28 2.43 13.68
C TYR A 169 -1.09 1.97 13.19
N VAL A 170 -1.60 0.86 13.73
CA VAL A 170 -2.91 0.33 13.34
C VAL A 170 -4.03 1.23 13.85
N ILE A 171 -3.98 1.64 15.11
CA ILE A 171 -4.98 2.52 15.75
C ILE A 171 -4.25 3.48 16.70
N ARG A 172 -4.12 4.72 16.27
CA ARG A 172 -3.46 5.77 17.08
C ARG A 172 -4.17 5.96 18.44
N GLY A 173 -3.40 6.02 19.52
CA GLY A 173 -3.89 6.14 20.89
C GLY A 173 -4.41 4.83 21.51
N ARG A 174 -4.28 3.71 20.79
CA ARG A 174 -4.78 2.42 21.29
C ARG A 174 -3.91 1.83 22.38
N TRP A 175 -2.59 2.02 22.32
CA TRP A 175 -1.66 1.45 23.30
C TRP A 175 -1.99 1.85 24.74
N ALA A 176 -2.44 3.08 24.96
CA ALA A 176 -2.82 3.59 26.28
C ALA A 176 -4.07 2.93 26.88
N THR A 177 -4.86 2.19 26.06
CA THR A 177 -6.14 1.59 26.46
C THR A 177 -6.14 0.07 26.51
N VAL A 178 -5.01 -0.55 26.19
CA VAL A 178 -4.82 -2.01 26.27
C VAL A 178 -3.76 -2.35 27.30
N ARG A 179 -3.85 -3.55 27.87
CA ARG A 179 -2.78 -4.02 28.74
C ARG A 179 -1.46 -4.23 27.94
N PRO A 180 -0.31 -4.02 28.54
CA PRO A 180 0.95 -4.40 27.91
C PRO A 180 1.05 -5.92 27.77
N PRO A 181 1.92 -6.43 26.88
CA PRO A 181 2.20 -7.85 26.78
C PRO A 181 2.83 -8.38 28.10
N THR A 182 2.48 -9.62 28.43
CA THR A 182 3.12 -10.36 29.52
C THR A 182 4.54 -10.80 29.12
N GLU A 183 5.37 -11.19 30.09
CA GLU A 183 6.69 -11.77 29.80
C GLU A 183 6.61 -12.99 28.90
N GLN A 184 5.59 -13.84 29.07
CA GLN A 184 5.40 -15.03 28.25
C GLN A 184 5.05 -14.66 26.80
N GLU A 185 4.21 -13.65 26.60
CA GLU A 185 3.88 -13.12 25.28
C GLU A 185 5.12 -12.51 24.59
N LEU A 186 5.93 -11.76 25.32
CA LEU A 186 7.20 -11.22 24.80
C LEU A 186 8.21 -12.33 24.43
N LYS A 187 8.35 -13.35 25.27
CA LYS A 187 9.21 -14.52 24.98
C LYS A 187 8.72 -15.32 23.77
N GLY A 188 7.39 -15.42 23.60
CA GLY A 188 6.78 -16.12 22.45
C GLY A 188 6.77 -15.30 21.16
N THR A 189 7.12 -14.03 21.22
CA THR A 189 7.11 -13.12 20.07
C THR A 189 8.53 -12.81 19.60
N MET A 190 8.77 -12.99 18.32
CA MET A 190 9.95 -12.52 17.62
C MET A 190 9.62 -11.22 16.89
N VAL A 191 10.51 -10.25 16.97
CA VAL A 191 10.47 -9.02 16.20
C VAL A 191 11.74 -8.93 15.37
N VAL A 192 11.60 -8.54 14.12
CA VAL A 192 12.73 -8.25 13.23
C VAL A 192 12.61 -6.84 12.67
N SER A 193 13.74 -6.19 12.45
CA SER A 193 13.85 -4.92 11.76
C SER A 193 14.43 -5.12 10.36
N VAL A 194 13.93 -4.36 9.40
CA VAL A 194 14.37 -4.35 8.01
C VAL A 194 14.83 -2.95 7.67
N PRO A 195 16.12 -2.69 7.54
CA PRO A 195 16.62 -1.40 7.05
C PRO A 195 16.11 -1.15 5.62
N LEU A 196 15.56 0.03 5.36
CA LEU A 196 15.13 0.46 4.03
C LEU A 196 16.34 0.99 3.26
N VAL A 197 17.09 0.08 2.64
CA VAL A 197 18.28 0.38 1.84
C VAL A 197 18.00 0.24 0.36
N GLU A 198 17.33 -0.84 -0.04
CA GLU A 198 16.97 -1.12 -1.42
C GLU A 198 15.46 -1.13 -1.59
N ALA A 199 14.91 -0.06 -2.17
CA ALA A 199 13.48 0.05 -2.44
C ALA A 199 13.22 0.72 -3.79
N SER A 200 12.09 0.36 -4.39
CA SER A 200 11.55 1.04 -5.56
C SER A 200 10.03 1.12 -5.48
N ALA A 201 9.46 2.21 -5.96
CA ALA A 201 8.04 2.31 -6.21
C ALA A 201 7.74 2.14 -7.69
N LYS A 202 6.53 1.65 -7.97
CA LYS A 202 5.96 1.66 -9.31
C LYS A 202 4.52 2.17 -9.23
N VAL A 203 4.24 3.20 -10.03
CA VAL A 203 2.96 3.91 -10.00
C VAL A 203 2.38 3.94 -11.40
N ARG A 204 1.09 3.63 -11.51
CA ARG A 204 0.31 3.86 -12.72
C ARG A 204 -0.93 4.66 -12.36
N THR A 205 -1.14 5.73 -13.10
CA THR A 205 -2.31 6.61 -13.03
C THR A 205 -2.87 6.86 -14.43
N GLY A 206 -4.06 7.42 -14.50
CA GLY A 206 -4.64 7.89 -15.75
C GLY A 206 -5.44 6.84 -16.51
N PHE A 207 -5.79 7.19 -17.72
CA PHE A 207 -6.67 6.43 -18.60
C PHE A 207 -5.93 5.32 -19.36
N ALA A 208 -6.66 4.55 -20.14
CA ALA A 208 -6.09 3.65 -21.12
C ALA A 208 -5.34 4.43 -22.20
N VAL A 209 -4.30 3.81 -22.75
CA VAL A 209 -3.58 4.32 -23.92
C VAL A 209 -3.84 3.34 -25.06
N ASN A 210 -4.63 3.77 -26.02
CA ASN A 210 -5.02 3.01 -27.19
C ASN A 210 -4.86 3.89 -28.43
N ASP A 211 -4.88 3.29 -29.60
CA ASP A 211 -4.88 4.02 -30.87
C ASP A 211 -6.23 4.75 -31.06
N ASP A 212 -6.22 5.87 -31.76
CA ASP A 212 -7.42 6.72 -31.95
C ASP A 212 -8.58 5.96 -32.59
N GLU A 213 -8.28 4.98 -33.44
CA GLU A 213 -9.25 4.14 -34.13
C GLU A 213 -10.05 3.27 -33.14
N ASP A 214 -9.43 2.82 -32.05
CA ASP A 214 -10.10 2.05 -30.99
C ASP A 214 -11.20 2.85 -30.30
N TYR A 215 -11.03 4.17 -30.19
CA TYR A 215 -12.03 5.07 -29.57
C TYR A 215 -13.25 5.34 -30.43
N ALA A 216 -13.26 4.90 -31.70
CA ALA A 216 -14.44 4.96 -32.57
C ALA A 216 -15.48 3.87 -32.22
N THR A 217 -15.20 2.97 -31.30
CA THR A 217 -16.12 1.92 -30.83
C THR A 217 -17.21 2.51 -29.93
N HIS A 218 -18.29 1.73 -29.68
CA HIS A 218 -19.36 2.10 -28.76
C HIS A 218 -19.06 1.70 -27.30
N ALA A 219 -17.86 1.19 -27.01
CA ALA A 219 -17.47 0.81 -25.67
C ALA A 219 -17.26 2.03 -24.79
N TRP A 220 -17.83 2.02 -23.57
CA TRP A 220 -17.50 3.02 -22.57
C TRP A 220 -16.04 2.89 -22.14
N THR A 221 -15.33 4.02 -22.05
CA THR A 221 -13.92 4.09 -21.64
C THR A 221 -13.75 5.04 -20.47
N GLY A 222 -12.90 4.69 -19.54
CA GLY A 222 -12.68 5.55 -18.36
C GLY A 222 -11.98 4.81 -17.23
N VAL A 223 -12.05 5.39 -16.03
CA VAL A 223 -11.51 4.80 -14.81
C VAL A 223 -12.63 4.67 -13.78
N ILE A 224 -12.71 3.52 -13.13
CA ILE A 224 -13.52 3.34 -11.92
C ILE A 224 -12.57 3.55 -10.74
N PRO A 225 -12.63 4.70 -10.03
CA PRO A 225 -11.77 4.94 -8.88
C PRO A 225 -12.06 3.93 -7.76
N MET A 226 -11.00 3.47 -7.09
CA MET A 226 -11.08 2.55 -5.95
C MET A 226 -10.52 3.23 -4.71
N LYS A 227 -11.25 3.15 -3.60
CA LYS A 227 -10.84 3.70 -2.32
C LYS A 227 -11.24 2.74 -1.19
N TRP A 228 -10.30 2.47 -0.30
CA TRP A 228 -10.60 1.75 0.94
C TRP A 228 -11.29 2.68 1.92
N SER A 229 -12.35 2.19 2.57
CA SER A 229 -13.02 2.88 3.66
C SER A 229 -13.28 1.93 4.83
N SER A 230 -13.12 2.44 6.05
CA SER A 230 -13.59 1.73 7.25
C SER A 230 -15.11 1.76 7.30
N GLN A 231 -15.69 0.71 7.85
CA GLN A 231 -17.12 0.65 8.17
C GLN A 231 -17.33 0.91 9.67
N ALA A 232 -18.58 1.04 10.08
CA ALA A 232 -18.90 1.18 11.49
C ALA A 232 -18.30 0.01 12.30
N PRO A 233 -17.68 0.27 13.47
CA PRO A 233 -17.09 -0.78 14.28
C PRO A 233 -18.17 -1.73 14.81
N VAL A 234 -17.85 -3.03 14.77
CA VAL A 234 -18.72 -4.10 15.29
C VAL A 234 -18.14 -4.59 16.61
N PRO A 235 -18.88 -4.54 17.73
CA PRO A 235 -18.37 -4.99 19.02
C PRO A 235 -18.20 -6.51 19.06
N ASP A 236 -17.11 -6.97 19.72
CA ASP A 236 -16.94 -8.40 20.04
C ASP A 236 -18.00 -8.80 21.09
N PRO A 237 -18.81 -9.85 20.86
CA PRO A 237 -19.83 -10.28 21.80
C PRO A 237 -19.27 -10.77 23.16
N ARG A 238 -17.98 -11.09 23.24
CA ARG A 238 -17.28 -11.43 24.49
C ARG A 238 -16.79 -10.20 25.24
N GLY A 239 -16.85 -9.02 24.61
CA GLY A 239 -16.46 -7.77 25.23
C GLY A 239 -17.47 -7.30 26.26
N ASN A 240 -17.07 -6.35 27.11
CA ASN A 240 -18.01 -5.71 28.02
C ASN A 240 -18.95 -4.77 27.25
N PRO A 241 -20.27 -5.05 27.20
CA PRO A 241 -21.23 -4.25 26.44
C PRO A 241 -21.40 -2.82 26.98
N ALA A 242 -21.00 -2.55 28.22
CA ALA A 242 -21.05 -1.21 28.82
C ALA A 242 -19.91 -0.29 28.30
N ILE A 243 -18.92 -0.84 27.60
CA ILE A 243 -17.79 -0.06 27.07
C ILE A 243 -18.11 0.32 25.62
N ALA A 244 -18.47 1.59 25.40
CA ALA A 244 -18.62 2.13 24.05
C ALA A 244 -17.28 2.23 23.32
N PRO A 245 -17.24 2.07 21.98
CA PRO A 245 -16.02 2.31 21.21
C PRO A 245 -15.52 3.73 21.46
N PRO A 246 -14.24 3.92 21.80
CA PRO A 246 -13.67 5.26 22.00
C PRO A 246 -13.59 6.05 20.67
N PRO A 247 -13.43 7.38 20.70
CA PRO A 247 -13.45 8.22 19.50
C PRO A 247 -12.49 7.79 18.40
N ASN A 248 -11.29 7.34 18.75
CA ASN A 248 -10.27 6.86 17.78
C ASN A 248 -10.66 5.54 17.09
N ILE A 249 -11.64 4.82 17.60
CA ILE A 249 -12.25 3.64 16.96
C ILE A 249 -13.47 4.05 16.15
N GLN A 250 -14.36 4.88 16.72
CA GLN A 250 -15.59 5.33 16.05
C GLN A 250 -15.29 6.13 14.79
N GLN A 251 -14.23 6.96 14.83
CA GLN A 251 -13.83 7.85 13.75
C GLN A 251 -12.60 7.31 13.01
N TYR A 252 -12.37 6.00 13.08
CA TYR A 252 -11.21 5.40 12.45
C TYR A 252 -11.21 5.68 10.95
N SER A 253 -10.15 6.30 10.50
CA SER A 253 -9.84 6.46 9.08
C SER A 253 -8.41 6.02 8.84
N ARG A 254 -8.19 5.29 7.75
CA ARG A 254 -6.85 4.93 7.32
C ARG A 254 -6.10 6.18 6.90
N PRO A 255 -4.79 6.32 7.18
CA PRO A 255 -3.95 7.35 6.57
C PRO A 255 -4.08 7.31 5.04
N GLN A 256 -4.26 8.46 4.42
CA GLN A 256 -4.37 8.62 2.97
C GLN A 256 -3.26 9.52 2.47
#